data_f6be49fc825746ab368c1add7e23f8f2
#
_entry.id   f6be49fc825746ab368c1add7e23f8f2
#
_cell.length_a   1.000
_cell.length_b   1.000
_cell.length_c   1.000
_cell.angle_alpha   90.00
_cell.angle_beta   90.00
_cell.angle_gamma   90.00
#
_symmetry.space_group_name_H-M   'P 1'
#
loop_
_entity.id
_entity.type
_entity.pdbx_description
1 polymer ?
#
loop_
_entity_poly.entity_id
_entity_poly.type
_entity_poly.pdbx_seq_one_letter_code
_entity_poly.pdbx_strand_id
1 'polypeptide(L)'
;MAKTWETVRGELKIDDKDEAIVQIEKDLIRTMIKIREEQGLTQAQLAEKCNMTQPVIARMEKAVHSPQIDSLLKILTPLGYTLKIEPLSGRKKNLC
;
A
#
# COMPACT_ATOMS: atom_id res chain seq x y z
N MET A 1 0.75 -16.57 20.31
CA MET A 1 -0.06 -16.75 19.09
C MET A 1 -0.06 -15.48 18.28
N ALA A 2 0.17 -15.62 17.00
CA ALA A 2 0.19 -14.47 16.12
C ALA A 2 -1.23 -13.93 15.89
N LYS A 3 -1.34 -12.63 15.80
CA LYS A 3 -2.62 -11.99 15.52
C LYS A 3 -2.64 -11.47 14.10
N THR A 4 -3.80 -11.51 13.48
CA THR A 4 -3.95 -10.88 12.19
C THR A 4 -3.98 -9.38 12.36
N TRP A 5 -3.74 -8.67 11.26
CA TRP A 5 -3.79 -7.21 11.31
C TRP A 5 -5.18 -6.72 11.71
N GLU A 6 -6.23 -7.37 11.20
CA GLU A 6 -7.59 -6.97 11.55
C GLU A 6 -7.87 -7.15 13.03
N THR A 7 -7.36 -8.23 13.63
CA THR A 7 -7.53 -8.46 15.04
C THR A 7 -6.86 -7.38 15.87
N VAL A 8 -5.62 -7.02 15.49
CA VAL A 8 -4.89 -5.98 16.19
C VAL A 8 -5.61 -4.65 16.10
N ARG A 9 -6.11 -4.31 14.91
CA ARG A 9 -6.84 -3.05 14.76
C ARG A 9 -8.08 -3.00 15.64
N GLY A 10 -8.80 -4.12 15.74
CA GLY A 10 -9.98 -4.17 16.57
C GLY A 10 -9.67 -3.97 18.04
N GLU A 11 -8.54 -4.51 18.48
CA GLU A 11 -8.14 -4.38 19.87
C GLU A 11 -7.65 -2.98 20.21
N LEU A 12 -7.06 -2.29 19.26
CA LEU A 12 -6.43 -1.00 19.50
C LEU A 12 -7.40 0.17 19.45
N LYS A 13 -8.61 -0.04 19.05
CA LYS A 13 -9.60 1.03 18.91
C LYS A 13 -9.06 2.12 17.99
N ILE A 14 -9.79 2.37 16.93
CA ILE A 14 -9.37 3.36 15.94
C ILE A 14 -9.62 4.76 16.46
N ASP A 15 -8.59 5.60 16.43
CA ASP A 15 -8.68 7.00 16.81
C ASP A 15 -8.08 7.85 15.69
N ASP A 16 -7.85 9.13 15.94
CA ASP A 16 -7.34 10.02 14.90
C ASP A 16 -6.01 9.56 14.34
N LYS A 17 -5.17 8.94 15.17
CA LYS A 17 -3.88 8.46 14.70
C LYS A 17 -4.05 7.28 13.75
N ASP A 18 -5.00 6.41 14.07
CA ASP A 18 -5.28 5.27 13.21
C ASP A 18 -5.89 5.74 11.89
N GLU A 19 -6.66 6.82 11.93
CA GLU A 19 -7.19 7.41 10.71
C GLU A 19 -6.06 7.86 9.79
N ALA A 20 -5.01 8.45 10.35
CA ALA A 20 -3.87 8.88 9.57
C ALA A 20 -3.20 7.68 8.92
N ILE A 21 -3.06 6.58 9.65
CA ILE A 21 -2.46 5.37 9.11
C ILE A 21 -3.29 4.84 7.96
N VAL A 22 -4.60 4.77 8.14
CA VAL A 22 -5.50 4.30 7.09
C VAL A 22 -5.38 5.17 5.85
N GLN A 23 -5.31 6.48 6.04
CA GLN A 23 -5.20 7.40 4.92
C GLN A 23 -3.89 7.19 4.16
N ILE A 24 -2.81 6.97 4.88
CA ILE A 24 -1.52 6.70 4.24
C ILE A 24 -1.59 5.42 3.41
N GLU A 25 -2.21 4.38 3.95
CA GLU A 25 -2.35 3.14 3.21
C GLU A 25 -3.15 3.33 1.94
N LYS A 26 -4.24 4.08 2.03
CA LYS A 26 -5.07 4.35 0.85
C LYS A 26 -4.32 5.17 -0.19
N ASP A 27 -3.57 6.16 0.25
CA ASP A 27 -2.81 6.99 -0.67
C ASP A 27 -1.73 6.17 -1.36
N LEU A 28 -1.13 5.25 -0.65
CA LEU A 28 -0.12 4.37 -1.22
C LEU A 28 -0.71 3.53 -2.34
N ILE A 29 -1.87 2.94 -2.10
CA ILE A 29 -2.53 2.12 -3.11
C ILE A 29 -2.98 2.97 -4.30
N ARG A 30 -3.52 4.15 -4.07
CA ARG A 30 -3.90 5.05 -5.16
C ARG A 30 -2.72 5.43 -6.01
N THR A 31 -1.58 5.69 -5.38
CA THR A 31 -0.36 6.03 -6.09
C THR A 31 0.09 4.86 -6.95
N MET A 32 0.01 3.65 -6.42
CA MET A 32 0.36 2.46 -7.17
C MET A 32 -0.53 2.31 -8.41
N ILE A 33 -1.83 2.52 -8.25
CA ILE A 33 -2.76 2.44 -9.37
C ILE A 33 -2.42 3.50 -10.42
N LYS A 34 -2.14 4.70 -9.97
CA LYS A 34 -1.80 5.80 -10.87
C LYS A 34 -0.54 5.49 -11.67
N ILE A 35 0.47 4.96 -11.02
CA ILE A 35 1.71 4.58 -11.70
C ILE A 35 1.42 3.52 -12.76
N ARG A 36 0.62 2.51 -12.39
CA ARG A 36 0.26 1.47 -13.35
C ARG A 36 -0.42 2.06 -14.57
N GLU A 37 -1.40 2.92 -14.34
CA GLU A 37 -2.16 3.52 -15.43
C GLU A 37 -1.30 4.43 -16.29
N GLU A 38 -0.39 5.18 -15.67
CA GLU A 38 0.49 6.05 -16.42
C GLU A 38 1.44 5.27 -17.31
N GLN A 39 1.76 4.05 -16.92
CA GLN A 39 2.60 3.19 -17.75
C GLN A 39 1.80 2.38 -18.75
N GLY A 40 0.49 2.60 -18.80
CA GLY A 40 -0.36 1.94 -19.78
C GLY A 40 -0.60 0.47 -19.52
N LEU A 41 -0.50 0.04 -18.27
CA LEU A 41 -0.63 -1.37 -17.94
C LEU A 41 -2.02 -1.68 -17.37
N THR A 42 -2.60 -2.78 -17.84
CA THR A 42 -3.80 -3.33 -17.18
C THR A 42 -3.36 -4.08 -15.92
N GLN A 43 -4.35 -4.45 -15.10
CA GLN A 43 -4.05 -5.26 -13.93
C GLN A 43 -3.39 -6.58 -14.32
N ALA A 44 -3.86 -7.20 -15.40
CA ALA A 44 -3.29 -8.46 -15.86
C ALA A 44 -1.86 -8.28 -16.33
N GLN A 45 -1.59 -7.20 -17.05
CA GLN A 45 -0.24 -6.93 -17.52
C GLN A 45 0.71 -6.63 -16.38
N LEU A 46 0.23 -5.91 -15.37
CA LEU A 46 1.04 -5.66 -14.21
C LEU A 46 1.34 -6.95 -13.47
N ALA A 47 0.33 -7.80 -13.30
CA ALA A 47 0.51 -9.07 -12.62
C ALA A 47 1.58 -9.90 -13.32
N GLU A 48 1.54 -9.95 -14.63
CA GLU A 48 2.52 -10.70 -15.40
C GLU A 48 3.92 -10.12 -15.20
N LYS A 49 4.02 -8.80 -15.25
CA LYS A 49 5.31 -8.13 -15.07
C LYS A 49 5.90 -8.37 -13.69
N CYS A 50 5.04 -8.51 -12.69
CA CYS A 50 5.47 -8.68 -11.30
C CYS A 50 5.49 -10.13 -10.84
N ASN A 51 5.21 -11.06 -11.74
CA ASN A 51 5.17 -12.48 -11.41
C ASN A 51 4.10 -12.79 -10.37
N MET A 52 2.97 -12.14 -10.49
CA MET A 52 1.84 -12.31 -9.58
C MET A 52 0.61 -12.64 -10.41
N THR A 53 -0.50 -12.92 -9.75
CA THR A 53 -1.74 -13.18 -10.46
C THR A 53 -2.60 -11.92 -10.48
N GLN A 54 -3.44 -11.82 -11.51
CA GLN A 54 -4.31 -10.65 -11.65
C GLN A 54 -5.26 -10.49 -10.46
N PRO A 55 -5.88 -11.58 -9.94
CA PRO A 55 -6.74 -11.40 -8.76
C PRO A 55 -6.02 -10.82 -7.55
N VAL A 56 -4.74 -11.13 -7.37
CA VAL A 56 -3.96 -10.55 -6.28
C VAL A 56 -3.81 -9.05 -6.47
N ILE A 57 -3.48 -8.62 -7.70
CA ILE A 57 -3.37 -7.20 -8.00
C ILE A 57 -4.73 -6.50 -7.78
N ALA A 58 -5.80 -7.10 -8.27
CA ALA A 58 -7.12 -6.52 -8.13
C ALA A 58 -7.50 -6.35 -6.67
N ARG A 59 -7.19 -7.34 -5.84
CA ARG A 59 -7.49 -7.28 -4.42
C ARG A 59 -6.70 -6.16 -3.74
N MET A 60 -5.44 -6.03 -4.09
CA MET A 60 -4.62 -4.97 -3.52
C MET A 60 -5.13 -3.59 -3.90
N GLU A 61 -5.58 -3.44 -5.14
CA GLU A 61 -6.05 -2.13 -5.60
C GLU A 61 -7.36 -1.73 -4.95
N LYS A 62 -8.12 -2.68 -4.43
CA LYS A 62 -9.35 -2.36 -3.71
C LYS A 62 -9.09 -1.85 -2.31
N ALA A 63 -7.88 -2.02 -1.81
CA ALA A 63 -7.47 -1.53 -0.50
C ALA A 63 -8.39 -2.02 0.63
N VAL A 64 -8.87 -3.25 0.51
CA VAL A 64 -9.74 -3.83 1.53
C VAL A 64 -8.96 -4.16 2.79
N HIS A 65 -7.72 -4.60 2.62
CA HIS A 65 -6.85 -4.96 3.72
C HIS A 65 -5.58 -4.13 3.64
N SER A 66 -4.86 -4.06 4.77
CA SER A 66 -3.57 -3.39 4.77
C SER A 66 -2.62 -4.12 3.84
N PRO A 67 -1.96 -3.40 2.94
CA PRO A 67 -1.04 -4.05 2.02
C PRO A 67 0.21 -4.54 2.75
N GLN A 68 0.73 -5.67 2.29
CA GLN A 68 1.98 -6.18 2.82
C GLN A 68 3.14 -5.48 2.10
N ILE A 69 4.16 -5.16 2.86
CA ILE A 69 5.29 -4.41 2.31
C ILE A 69 5.99 -5.19 1.21
N ASP A 70 6.19 -6.50 1.40
CA ASP A 70 6.87 -7.28 0.37
C ASP A 70 6.06 -7.33 -0.93
N SER A 71 4.75 -7.40 -0.82
CA SER A 71 3.90 -7.38 -2.02
C SER A 71 3.97 -6.05 -2.74
N LEU A 72 3.97 -4.95 -1.97
CA LEU A 72 4.14 -3.63 -2.56
C LEU A 72 5.47 -3.51 -3.29
N LEU A 73 6.54 -3.98 -2.68
CA LEU A 73 7.85 -3.88 -3.29
C LEU A 73 7.95 -4.75 -4.54
N LYS A 74 7.30 -5.90 -4.54
CA LYS A 74 7.27 -6.76 -5.73
C LYS A 74 6.60 -6.08 -6.91
N ILE A 75 5.67 -5.18 -6.63
CA ILE A 75 4.99 -4.43 -7.68
C ILE A 75 5.77 -3.19 -8.05
N LEU A 76 6.24 -2.44 -7.07
CA LEU A 76 6.88 -1.16 -7.33
C LEU A 76 8.25 -1.30 -7.99
N THR A 77 9.02 -2.31 -7.58
CA THR A 77 10.36 -2.48 -8.11
C THR A 77 10.37 -2.68 -9.62
N PRO A 78 9.55 -3.57 -10.19
CA PRO A 78 9.52 -3.70 -11.65
C PRO A 78 9.02 -2.44 -12.36
N LEU A 79 8.26 -1.60 -11.67
CA LEU A 79 7.77 -0.35 -12.25
C LEU A 79 8.80 0.77 -12.13
N GLY A 80 9.90 0.54 -11.45
CA GLY A 80 10.95 1.53 -11.30
C GLY A 80 10.82 2.41 -10.07
N TYR A 81 10.08 1.96 -9.08
CA TYR A 81 9.82 2.73 -7.88
C TYR A 81 10.25 1.98 -6.63
N THR A 82 10.36 2.70 -5.54
CA THR A 82 10.69 2.12 -4.24
C THR A 82 9.86 2.83 -3.17
N LEU A 83 9.92 2.29 -1.97
CA LEU A 83 9.31 2.94 -0.82
C LEU A 83 10.37 3.69 -0.04
N LYS A 84 9.94 4.78 0.56
CA LYS A 84 10.85 5.67 1.23
C LYS A 84 10.13 6.24 2.45
N ILE A 85 10.84 6.40 3.54
CA ILE A 85 10.29 6.98 4.75
C ILE A 85 10.60 8.46 4.75
N GLU A 86 9.55 9.25 4.97
CA GLU A 86 9.72 10.69 5.01
C GLU A 86 8.74 11.28 6.01
N PRO A 87 8.98 12.49 6.48
CA PRO A 87 8.10 13.12 7.45
C PRO A 87 6.71 13.32 6.89
N LEU A 88 5.73 13.28 7.78
CA LEU A 88 4.38 13.64 7.39
C LEU A 88 4.37 15.09 6.96
N SER A 89 3.54 15.38 5.98
CA SER A 89 3.41 16.73 5.47
C SER A 89 3.01 17.67 6.62
N GLY A 90 3.75 18.77 6.77
CA GLY A 90 3.49 19.73 7.82
C GLY A 90 3.98 19.34 9.20
N ARG A 91 4.62 18.18 9.35
CA ARG A 91 5.08 17.71 10.65
C ARG A 91 6.53 17.29 10.65
N LYS A 92 7.23 17.51 9.59
CA LYS A 92 8.59 17.03 9.45
C LYS A 92 9.53 17.55 10.52
N LYS A 93 9.24 18.70 11.09
CA LYS A 93 10.10 19.27 12.10
C LYS A 93 9.98 18.58 13.44
N ASN A 94 8.98 17.76 13.62
CA ASN A 94 8.70 17.14 14.90
C ASN A 94 9.17 15.71 14.96
N LEU A 95 9.93 15.29 13.98
CA LEU A 95 10.41 13.92 13.93
C LEU A 95 11.81 13.87 14.51
N CYS A 96 11.89 13.74 15.75
CA CYS A 96 13.19 13.63 16.40
C CYS A 96 13.26 12.39 17.20
#